data_e8582ffbf0c3b77c1a49f146dbffecca
#
_entry.id   e8582ffbf0c3b77c1a49f146dbffecca
#
_cell.length_a   1.000
_cell.length_b   1.000
_cell.length_c   1.000
_cell.angle_alpha   90.00
_cell.angle_beta   90.00
_cell.angle_gamma   90.00
#
_symmetry.space_group_name_H-M   'P 1'
#
loop_
_entity.id
_entity.type
_entity.pdbx_description
1 polymer ?
#
loop_
_entity_poly.entity_id
_entity_poly.type
_entity_poly.pdbx_seq_one_letter_code
_entity_poly.pdbx_strand_id
1 'polypeptide(L)'
;MDTTMPDREHPLELWAVWWNAILLLRPAFSRLRTFMWFVTAVAGLTVRVELLGVTSIVRALNLRPRLYTKLLDHFHSSGVKLERLSALWAQVVLQLFPGIVRVNNRLVLVGDGIKAPKRGKKMPAVKLLHQQSESNSKPEYIMGHSMQAVGLLVHAAKSIFSVPLAVRIHEGLVWSNRDKRSLLDKMLGLLDILAIEAPFYFVADAYYAAGKMVSGLLEQGNHLVTRIKSNAVAYAPAPPKKGRKTRGRPKIYGKKTKLTSLLADIKSMQQVPSPVYGECNVTLRYRVRDLLWRPAGRLVRFVAVIHPTRGACILMCTDTSLSAVDIIRLYGLRFKIEHSFKQATRQIGSFAYHFWMKDMIPLRYRNGNQYLHRKSVDYRSRVKRKMRAYHTFIQAGVVAQGLLQYLAVVAPKLVWDSYGSWLRTIRPGIPPSELVVAIALRQTLPDFLLAFSKSNSLTKFITERQDTQNMRIFRLAS
;
A
#
# COMPACT_ATOMS: atom_id res chain seq x y z
N MET A 1 35.45 -22.34 -33.69
CA MET A 1 34.83 -21.29 -32.85
C MET A 1 33.35 -21.53 -32.89
N ASP A 2 32.90 -22.34 -31.93
CA ASP A 2 31.50 -22.75 -31.81
C ASP A 2 30.72 -21.67 -31.06
N THR A 3 29.97 -20.85 -31.79
CA THR A 3 29.09 -19.86 -31.22
C THR A 3 27.72 -20.51 -31.00
N THR A 4 27.62 -21.34 -29.97
CA THR A 4 26.32 -21.75 -29.43
C THR A 4 25.60 -20.49 -28.86
N MET A 5 24.59 -20.03 -29.56
CA MET A 5 23.65 -19.01 -29.07
C MET A 5 23.06 -19.50 -27.75
N PRO A 6 23.06 -18.69 -26.70
CA PRO A 6 22.46 -19.12 -25.45
C PRO A 6 20.96 -19.35 -25.63
N ASP A 7 20.47 -20.44 -25.03
CA ASP A 7 19.07 -20.86 -25.00
C ASP A 7 18.13 -19.68 -24.74
N ARG A 8 17.30 -19.32 -25.72
CA ARG A 8 16.33 -18.23 -25.67
C ARG A 8 15.05 -18.55 -24.87
N GLU A 9 15.04 -19.63 -24.08
CA GLU A 9 13.86 -20.01 -23.29
C GLU A 9 13.65 -19.13 -22.03
N HIS A 10 14.71 -18.62 -21.43
CA HIS A 10 14.68 -17.82 -20.20
C HIS A 10 13.80 -16.55 -20.23
N PRO A 11 13.75 -15.73 -21.28
CA PRO A 11 12.94 -14.50 -21.28
C PRO A 11 11.43 -14.75 -21.24
N LEU A 12 10.99 -15.89 -21.75
CA LEU A 12 9.58 -16.27 -21.83
C LEU A 12 9.03 -16.71 -20.47
N GLU A 13 9.89 -17.31 -19.63
CA GLU A 13 9.54 -17.81 -18.31
C GLU A 13 9.12 -16.66 -17.36
N LEU A 14 9.76 -15.48 -17.48
CA LEU A 14 9.44 -14.33 -16.63
C LEU A 14 7.97 -13.89 -16.76
N TRP A 15 7.46 -13.86 -18.00
CA TRP A 15 6.05 -13.56 -18.27
C TRP A 15 5.11 -14.70 -17.90
N ALA A 16 5.57 -15.94 -17.94
CA ALA A 16 4.80 -17.10 -17.49
C ALA A 16 4.60 -17.06 -15.97
N VAL A 17 5.65 -16.75 -15.19
CA VAL A 17 5.54 -16.56 -13.73
C VAL A 17 4.59 -15.41 -13.40
N TRP A 18 4.70 -14.28 -14.11
CA TRP A 18 3.81 -13.13 -13.96
C TRP A 18 2.35 -13.49 -14.27
N TRP A 19 2.12 -14.22 -15.38
CA TRP A 19 0.79 -14.66 -15.80
C TRP A 19 0.14 -15.61 -14.79
N ASN A 20 0.87 -16.60 -14.32
CA ASN A 20 0.38 -17.56 -13.34
C ASN A 20 -0.05 -16.88 -12.02
N ALA A 21 0.71 -15.89 -11.56
CA ALA A 21 0.36 -15.13 -10.37
C ALA A 21 -0.92 -14.29 -10.55
N ILE A 22 -1.06 -13.55 -11.67
CA ILE A 22 -2.25 -12.70 -11.89
C ILE A 22 -3.50 -13.52 -12.20
N LEU A 23 -3.36 -14.72 -12.75
CA LEU A 23 -4.47 -15.61 -13.06
C LEU A 23 -5.28 -15.99 -11.81
N LEU A 24 -4.65 -16.05 -10.65
CA LEU A 24 -5.29 -16.30 -9.34
C LEU A 24 -6.36 -15.25 -9.00
N LEU A 25 -6.29 -14.06 -9.61
CA LEU A 25 -7.27 -12.99 -9.39
C LEU A 25 -8.54 -13.15 -10.23
N ARG A 26 -8.60 -14.14 -11.16
CA ARG A 26 -9.75 -14.35 -12.05
C ARG A 26 -11.11 -14.39 -11.33
N PRO A 27 -11.26 -14.98 -10.13
CA PRO A 27 -12.55 -15.05 -9.44
C PRO A 27 -13.12 -13.68 -8.98
N ALA A 28 -12.33 -12.61 -9.04
CA ALA A 28 -12.82 -11.24 -8.75
C ALA A 28 -13.60 -10.60 -9.91
N PHE A 29 -13.72 -11.28 -11.04
CA PHE A 29 -14.31 -10.73 -12.26
C PHE A 29 -15.50 -11.57 -12.72
N SER A 30 -16.62 -10.91 -13.06
CA SER A 30 -17.84 -11.58 -13.48
C SER A 30 -17.71 -12.30 -14.85
N ARG A 31 -16.84 -11.78 -15.73
CA ARG A 31 -16.65 -12.31 -17.10
C ARG A 31 -15.17 -12.41 -17.43
N LEU A 32 -14.78 -13.44 -18.21
CA LEU A 32 -13.41 -13.60 -18.71
C LEU A 32 -12.91 -12.33 -19.44
N ARG A 33 -13.73 -11.74 -20.30
CA ARG A 33 -13.38 -10.52 -21.04
C ARG A 33 -13.05 -9.35 -20.10
N THR A 34 -13.76 -9.20 -18.97
CA THR A 34 -13.47 -8.16 -17.98
C THR A 34 -12.14 -8.42 -17.30
N PHE A 35 -11.84 -9.68 -16.97
CA PHE A 35 -10.53 -10.08 -16.44
C PHE A 35 -9.41 -9.80 -17.44
N MET A 36 -9.57 -10.16 -18.71
CA MET A 36 -8.55 -9.94 -19.75
C MET A 36 -8.22 -8.45 -19.93
N TRP A 37 -9.22 -7.57 -19.86
CA TRP A 37 -8.97 -6.11 -19.85
C TRP A 37 -8.22 -5.65 -18.60
N PHE A 38 -8.52 -6.24 -17.44
CA PHE A 38 -7.77 -5.94 -16.21
C PHE A 38 -6.31 -6.35 -16.34
N VAL A 39 -6.06 -7.57 -16.79
CA VAL A 39 -4.70 -8.08 -17.01
C VAL A 39 -3.94 -7.23 -18.02
N THR A 40 -4.59 -6.85 -19.12
CA THR A 40 -4.03 -5.92 -20.13
C THR A 40 -3.67 -4.58 -19.49
N ALA A 41 -4.54 -4.03 -18.62
CA ALA A 41 -4.26 -2.80 -17.91
C ALA A 41 -3.07 -2.95 -16.96
N VAL A 42 -2.98 -4.05 -16.20
CA VAL A 42 -1.87 -4.33 -15.28
C VAL A 42 -0.56 -4.53 -16.06
N ALA A 43 -0.57 -5.28 -17.16
CA ALA A 43 0.60 -5.45 -18.04
C ALA A 43 1.10 -4.09 -18.57
N GLY A 44 0.18 -3.26 -19.08
CA GLY A 44 0.54 -1.92 -19.55
C GLY A 44 1.06 -1.00 -18.45
N LEU A 45 0.50 -1.06 -17.23
CA LEU A 45 1.02 -0.34 -16.05
C LEU A 45 2.43 -0.80 -15.68
N THR A 46 2.72 -2.09 -15.85
CA THR A 46 4.01 -2.71 -15.54
C THR A 46 5.11 -2.26 -16.51
N VAL A 47 4.82 -2.25 -17.82
CA VAL A 47 5.85 -2.03 -18.85
C VAL A 47 5.95 -0.59 -19.37
N ARG A 48 4.98 0.29 -19.06
CA ARG A 48 4.99 1.68 -19.55
C ARG A 48 6.14 2.50 -19.00
N VAL A 49 6.59 3.46 -19.79
CA VAL A 49 7.58 4.47 -19.39
C VAL A 49 6.91 5.77 -18.96
N GLU A 50 5.89 6.17 -19.73
CA GLU A 50 5.10 7.37 -19.44
C GLU A 50 4.03 7.09 -18.40
N LEU A 51 3.88 7.97 -17.40
CA LEU A 51 2.89 7.82 -16.32
C LEU A 51 1.61 8.63 -16.61
N LEU A 52 1.11 8.63 -17.85
CA LEU A 52 0.04 9.51 -18.33
C LEU A 52 -1.32 8.81 -18.46
N GLY A 53 -1.91 8.41 -17.33
CA GLY A 53 -3.26 7.85 -17.31
C GLY A 53 -3.41 6.58 -18.15
N VAL A 54 -4.55 6.44 -18.85
CA VAL A 54 -4.86 5.26 -19.69
C VAL A 54 -4.13 5.31 -21.04
N THR A 55 -3.84 6.49 -21.56
CA THR A 55 -3.18 6.66 -22.86
C THR A 55 -1.82 5.96 -22.90
N SER A 56 -1.05 6.06 -21.80
CA SER A 56 0.25 5.40 -21.73
C SER A 56 0.16 3.87 -21.72
N ILE A 57 -0.94 3.29 -21.23
CA ILE A 57 -1.20 1.84 -21.33
C ILE A 57 -1.40 1.44 -22.79
N VAL A 58 -2.21 2.22 -23.54
CA VAL A 58 -2.45 1.98 -24.97
C VAL A 58 -1.15 2.01 -25.76
N ARG A 59 -0.31 3.02 -25.51
CA ARG A 59 1.01 3.16 -26.18
C ARG A 59 1.97 2.05 -25.79
N ALA A 60 2.11 1.76 -24.49
CA ALA A 60 3.07 0.76 -24.01
C ALA A 60 2.83 -0.65 -24.57
N LEU A 61 1.57 -0.99 -24.86
CA LEU A 61 1.19 -2.28 -25.44
C LEU A 61 0.94 -2.18 -26.96
N ASN A 62 1.19 -1.02 -27.55
CA ASN A 62 0.91 -0.74 -28.96
C ASN A 62 -0.51 -1.14 -29.39
N LEU A 63 -1.52 -0.80 -28.55
CA LEU A 63 -2.91 -1.10 -28.87
C LEU A 63 -3.50 -0.09 -29.85
N ARG A 64 -4.45 -0.53 -30.68
CA ARG A 64 -5.19 0.37 -31.58
C ARG A 64 -5.82 1.53 -30.82
N PRO A 65 -5.69 2.79 -31.25
CA PRO A 65 -6.16 3.99 -30.52
C PRO A 65 -7.64 3.91 -30.08
N ARG A 66 -8.52 3.31 -30.88
CA ARG A 66 -9.94 3.11 -30.55
C ARG A 66 -10.18 2.27 -29.29
N LEU A 67 -9.18 1.52 -28.81
CA LEU A 67 -9.28 0.69 -27.62
C LEU A 67 -9.10 1.50 -26.33
N TYR A 68 -8.66 2.76 -26.43
CA TYR A 68 -8.68 3.70 -25.30
C TYR A 68 -10.04 3.76 -24.60
N THR A 69 -11.12 3.89 -25.39
CA THR A 69 -12.49 3.91 -24.84
C THR A 69 -12.83 2.60 -24.11
N LYS A 70 -12.40 1.44 -24.66
CA LYS A 70 -12.65 0.14 -24.02
C LYS A 70 -11.94 -0.02 -22.70
N LEU A 71 -10.71 0.50 -22.56
CA LEU A 71 -9.99 0.55 -21.28
C LEU A 71 -10.66 1.50 -20.30
N LEU A 72 -11.13 2.67 -20.73
CA LEU A 72 -11.93 3.57 -19.90
C LEU A 72 -13.19 2.88 -19.37
N ASP A 73 -13.94 2.22 -20.24
CA ASP A 73 -15.15 1.46 -19.89
C ASP A 73 -14.84 0.35 -18.89
N HIS A 74 -13.70 -0.34 -19.08
CA HIS A 74 -13.25 -1.37 -18.14
C HIS A 74 -13.09 -0.82 -16.73
N PHE A 75 -12.40 0.30 -16.53
CA PHE A 75 -12.22 0.88 -15.20
C PHE A 75 -13.56 1.29 -14.54
N HIS A 76 -14.56 1.64 -15.33
CA HIS A 76 -15.92 1.98 -14.86
C HIS A 76 -16.84 0.76 -14.69
N SER A 77 -16.39 -0.44 -15.07
CA SER A 77 -17.20 -1.64 -15.12
C SER A 77 -17.61 -2.15 -13.74
N SER A 78 -18.89 -2.54 -13.62
CA SER A 78 -19.39 -3.27 -12.44
C SER A 78 -18.93 -4.73 -12.39
N GLY A 79 -18.39 -5.25 -13.51
CA GLY A 79 -17.85 -6.60 -13.60
C GLY A 79 -16.56 -6.82 -12.83
N VAL A 80 -15.89 -5.75 -12.36
CA VAL A 80 -14.78 -5.82 -11.40
C VAL A 80 -15.36 -5.78 -9.99
N LYS A 81 -15.24 -6.87 -9.23
CA LYS A 81 -15.65 -6.97 -7.83
C LYS A 81 -14.49 -6.49 -6.94
N LEU A 82 -14.43 -5.17 -6.72
CA LEU A 82 -13.25 -4.48 -6.19
C LEU A 82 -12.83 -4.97 -4.80
N GLU A 83 -13.77 -5.20 -3.89
CA GLU A 83 -13.47 -5.71 -2.55
C GLU A 83 -12.93 -7.14 -2.62
N ARG A 84 -13.59 -8.01 -3.42
CA ARG A 84 -13.11 -9.36 -3.68
C ARG A 84 -11.72 -9.37 -4.35
N LEU A 85 -11.46 -8.42 -5.26
CA LEU A 85 -10.15 -8.27 -5.88
C LEU A 85 -9.07 -7.93 -4.84
N SER A 86 -9.37 -7.06 -3.89
CA SER A 86 -8.42 -6.70 -2.83
C SER A 86 -8.19 -7.86 -1.85
N ALA A 87 -9.24 -8.59 -1.47
CA ALA A 87 -9.13 -9.78 -0.63
C ALA A 87 -8.32 -10.90 -1.33
N LEU A 88 -8.65 -11.21 -2.59
CA LEU A 88 -7.90 -12.20 -3.36
C LEU A 88 -6.43 -11.78 -3.56
N TRP A 89 -6.17 -10.48 -3.81
CA TRP A 89 -4.80 -10.01 -3.92
C TRP A 89 -4.02 -10.20 -2.61
N ALA A 90 -4.63 -9.92 -1.46
CA ALA A 90 -4.00 -10.18 -0.17
C ALA A 90 -3.71 -11.69 0.03
N GLN A 91 -4.63 -12.58 -0.35
CA GLN A 91 -4.43 -14.03 -0.31
C GLN A 91 -3.31 -14.49 -1.25
N VAL A 92 -3.27 -13.97 -2.49
CA VAL A 92 -2.20 -14.25 -3.47
C VAL A 92 -0.83 -13.83 -2.91
N VAL A 93 -0.74 -12.65 -2.29
CA VAL A 93 0.49 -12.20 -1.63
C VAL A 93 0.89 -13.14 -0.50
N LEU A 94 -0.06 -13.54 0.35
CA LEU A 94 0.19 -14.47 1.46
C LEU A 94 0.60 -15.87 0.98
N GLN A 95 0.10 -16.31 -0.16
CA GLN A 95 0.40 -17.62 -0.74
C GLN A 95 1.74 -17.65 -1.49
N LEU A 96 2.03 -16.61 -2.27
CA LEU A 96 3.12 -16.65 -3.24
C LEU A 96 4.43 -16.05 -2.74
N PHE A 97 4.39 -15.07 -1.83
CA PHE A 97 5.61 -14.43 -1.37
C PHE A 97 6.34 -15.29 -0.33
N PRO A 98 7.57 -15.69 -0.59
CA PRO A 98 8.44 -16.23 0.45
C PRO A 98 8.85 -15.10 1.41
N GLY A 99 9.19 -15.45 2.66
CA GLY A 99 9.77 -14.51 3.59
C GLY A 99 8.79 -13.45 4.15
N ILE A 100 7.51 -13.75 4.27
CA ILE A 100 6.55 -12.89 4.96
C ILE A 100 7.02 -12.65 6.39
N VAL A 101 7.14 -11.38 6.79
CA VAL A 101 7.59 -11.01 8.13
C VAL A 101 6.55 -11.40 9.15
N ARG A 102 6.99 -12.22 10.12
CA ARG A 102 6.18 -12.63 11.28
C ARG A 102 6.93 -12.35 12.57
N VAL A 103 6.19 -11.91 13.58
CA VAL A 103 6.68 -11.73 14.95
C VAL A 103 5.63 -12.36 15.87
N ASN A 104 6.04 -13.23 16.79
CA ASN A 104 5.12 -14.01 17.65
C ASN A 104 4.01 -14.70 16.82
N ASN A 105 4.36 -15.31 15.69
CA ASN A 105 3.45 -15.94 14.71
C ASN A 105 2.40 -15.00 14.09
N ARG A 106 2.48 -13.70 14.32
CA ARG A 106 1.59 -12.70 13.74
C ARG A 106 2.23 -12.07 12.50
N LEU A 107 1.42 -11.81 11.48
CA LEU A 107 1.83 -11.02 10.32
C LEU A 107 2.15 -9.58 10.73
N VAL A 108 2.89 -8.86 9.90
CA VAL A 108 3.16 -7.44 10.12
C VAL A 108 2.60 -6.63 8.96
N LEU A 109 1.48 -5.95 9.21
CA LEU A 109 0.87 -5.01 8.30
C LEU A 109 1.29 -3.59 8.65
N VAL A 110 1.57 -2.80 7.62
CA VAL A 110 1.87 -1.36 7.77
C VAL A 110 0.76 -0.55 7.12
N GLY A 111 0.34 0.54 7.78
CA GLY A 111 -0.70 1.42 7.26
C GLY A 111 -0.35 2.89 7.38
N ASP A 112 -0.72 3.67 6.35
CA ASP A 112 -0.51 5.12 6.37
C ASP A 112 -1.46 5.83 5.39
N GLY A 113 -1.51 7.16 5.51
CA GLY A 113 -2.22 8.04 4.59
C GLY A 113 -1.33 8.52 3.44
N ILE A 114 -1.90 8.64 2.25
CA ILE A 114 -1.23 9.26 1.10
C ILE A 114 -2.11 10.34 0.47
N LYS A 115 -1.50 11.46 0.08
CA LYS A 115 -2.15 12.56 -0.62
C LYS A 115 -1.61 12.64 -2.04
N ALA A 116 -2.50 12.42 -3.03
CA ALA A 116 -2.14 12.46 -4.43
C ALA A 116 -2.69 13.75 -5.09
N PRO A 117 -1.83 14.65 -5.60
CA PRO A 117 -2.27 15.87 -6.26
C PRO A 117 -3.09 15.56 -7.52
N LYS A 118 -4.13 16.36 -7.74
CA LYS A 118 -5.03 16.28 -8.90
C LYS A 118 -5.31 17.66 -9.47
N ARG A 119 -5.05 17.83 -10.75
CA ARG A 119 -5.29 19.10 -11.47
C ARG A 119 -6.69 19.21 -12.08
N GLY A 120 -7.44 18.11 -12.13
CA GLY A 120 -8.76 18.05 -12.77
C GLY A 120 -9.84 18.76 -11.95
N LYS A 121 -10.44 19.81 -12.52
CA LYS A 121 -11.52 20.59 -11.87
C LYS A 121 -12.86 19.83 -11.79
N LYS A 122 -13.06 18.76 -12.57
CA LYS A 122 -14.28 17.95 -12.61
C LYS A 122 -14.05 16.52 -12.10
N MET A 123 -13.35 16.39 -10.98
CA MET A 123 -13.03 15.10 -10.37
C MET A 123 -13.70 14.98 -8.99
N PRO A 124 -14.64 14.01 -8.80
CA PRO A 124 -15.18 13.70 -7.48
C PRO A 124 -14.10 13.38 -6.45
N ALA A 125 -14.34 13.77 -5.20
CA ALA A 125 -13.46 13.59 -4.05
C ALA A 125 -12.18 14.46 -4.03
N VAL A 126 -11.90 15.24 -5.06
CA VAL A 126 -10.81 16.22 -5.02
C VAL A 126 -11.18 17.35 -4.06
N LYS A 127 -10.28 17.65 -3.13
CA LYS A 127 -10.43 18.73 -2.13
C LYS A 127 -9.09 19.37 -1.82
N LEU A 128 -9.11 20.50 -1.11
CA LEU A 128 -7.91 21.09 -0.54
C LEU A 128 -7.39 20.18 0.58
N LEU A 129 -6.11 19.87 0.52
CA LEU A 129 -5.41 19.03 1.48
C LEU A 129 -4.16 19.75 1.99
N HIS A 130 -4.04 19.87 3.32
CA HIS A 130 -2.83 20.34 3.96
C HIS A 130 -1.78 19.22 3.94
N GLN A 131 -0.58 19.50 3.45
CA GLN A 131 0.56 18.58 3.48
C GLN A 131 1.41 18.85 4.72
N GLN A 132 1.39 17.92 5.66
CA GLN A 132 2.35 17.91 6.77
C GLN A 132 3.67 17.37 6.24
N SER A 133 4.50 18.23 5.68
CA SER A 133 5.83 17.86 5.18
C SER A 133 6.87 18.75 5.84
N GLU A 134 7.90 18.14 6.39
CA GLU A 134 9.08 18.85 6.87
C GLU A 134 9.95 19.42 5.73
N SER A 135 9.63 19.06 4.47
CA SER A 135 10.35 19.51 3.28
C SER A 135 9.81 20.83 2.76
N ASN A 136 10.62 21.86 2.78
CA ASN A 136 10.30 23.19 2.23
C ASN A 136 10.07 23.20 0.70
N SER A 137 10.39 22.12 -0.01
CA SER A 137 10.19 21.98 -1.45
C SER A 137 8.77 21.59 -1.86
N LYS A 138 7.90 21.20 -0.91
CA LYS A 138 6.52 20.80 -1.18
C LYS A 138 5.57 21.91 -0.76
N PRO A 139 4.55 22.24 -1.60
CA PRO A 139 3.55 23.23 -1.21
C PRO A 139 2.79 22.74 0.02
N GLU A 140 2.50 23.64 0.96
CA GLU A 140 1.75 23.37 2.18
C GLU A 140 0.35 22.83 1.88
N TYR A 141 -0.28 23.31 0.81
CA TYR A 141 -1.62 22.91 0.40
C TYR A 141 -1.64 22.41 -1.03
N ILE A 142 -2.37 21.34 -1.30
CA ILE A 142 -2.64 20.81 -2.64
C ILE A 142 -4.13 20.53 -2.85
N MET A 143 -4.59 20.66 -4.09
CA MET A 143 -5.84 20.05 -4.51
C MET A 143 -5.56 18.59 -4.87
N GLY A 144 -6.27 17.64 -4.26
CA GLY A 144 -5.96 16.24 -4.48
C GLY A 144 -6.93 15.25 -3.85
N HIS A 145 -6.59 13.98 -4.00
CA HIS A 145 -7.25 12.87 -3.30
C HIS A 145 -6.46 12.49 -2.05
N SER A 146 -7.17 12.36 -0.93
CA SER A 146 -6.65 11.78 0.31
C SER A 146 -7.05 10.33 0.38
N MET A 147 -6.08 9.45 0.59
CA MET A 147 -6.23 8.00 0.55
C MET A 147 -5.60 7.38 1.79
N GLN A 148 -6.06 6.18 2.13
CA GLN A 148 -5.39 5.29 3.07
C GLN A 148 -4.91 4.04 2.35
N ALA A 149 -3.77 3.51 2.78
CA ALA A 149 -3.14 2.34 2.22
C ALA A 149 -2.73 1.35 3.31
N VAL A 150 -2.75 0.07 2.95
CA VAL A 150 -2.24 -1.03 3.76
C VAL A 150 -1.28 -1.85 2.92
N GLY A 151 -0.15 -2.22 3.50
CA GLY A 151 0.84 -3.12 2.93
C GLY A 151 1.27 -4.20 3.91
N LEU A 152 1.78 -5.31 3.37
CA LEU A 152 2.36 -6.42 4.12
C LEU A 152 3.88 -6.34 4.07
N LEU A 153 4.56 -6.53 5.19
CA LEU A 153 6.02 -6.60 5.20
C LEU A 153 6.52 -7.97 4.76
N VAL A 154 7.47 -7.94 3.83
CA VAL A 154 8.14 -9.12 3.29
C VAL A 154 9.65 -8.94 3.39
N HIS A 155 10.36 -10.01 3.74
CA HIS A 155 11.81 -10.09 3.80
C HIS A 155 12.34 -10.76 2.53
N ALA A 156 13.29 -10.14 1.86
CA ALA A 156 14.01 -10.72 0.72
C ALA A 156 15.50 -10.46 0.86
N ALA A 157 16.28 -11.51 0.91
CA ALA A 157 17.72 -11.48 1.23
C ALA A 157 17.98 -10.67 2.52
N LYS A 158 18.71 -9.56 2.45
CA LYS A 158 19.00 -8.67 3.59
C LYS A 158 18.06 -7.48 3.72
N SER A 159 16.98 -7.42 2.93
CA SER A 159 16.08 -6.27 2.86
C SER A 159 14.66 -6.62 3.26
N ILE A 160 13.98 -5.68 3.91
CA ILE A 160 12.54 -5.74 4.16
C ILE A 160 11.87 -4.64 3.34
N PHE A 161 10.76 -4.97 2.70
CA PHE A 161 9.96 -4.03 1.93
C PHE A 161 8.45 -4.25 2.19
N SER A 162 7.64 -3.30 1.78
CA SER A 162 6.18 -3.38 1.92
C SER A 162 5.55 -3.70 0.57
N VAL A 163 4.84 -4.83 0.50
CA VAL A 163 3.98 -5.19 -0.62
C VAL A 163 2.63 -4.50 -0.44
N PRO A 164 2.18 -3.63 -1.35
CA PRO A 164 0.91 -2.94 -1.21
C PRO A 164 -0.25 -3.93 -1.40
N LEU A 165 -1.23 -3.90 -0.51
CA LEU A 165 -2.41 -4.77 -0.56
C LEU A 165 -3.64 -4.03 -1.08
N ALA A 166 -3.94 -2.87 -0.50
CA ALA A 166 -5.05 -2.04 -0.94
C ALA A 166 -4.82 -0.56 -0.65
N VAL A 167 -5.37 0.29 -1.50
CA VAL A 167 -5.40 1.75 -1.33
C VAL A 167 -6.81 2.26 -1.67
N ARG A 168 -7.38 3.12 -0.81
CA ARG A 168 -8.72 3.68 -1.02
C ARG A 168 -8.77 5.18 -0.74
N ILE A 169 -9.48 5.91 -1.61
CA ILE A 169 -9.85 7.31 -1.37
C ILE A 169 -10.92 7.31 -0.27
N HIS A 170 -10.70 8.05 0.79
CA HIS A 170 -11.57 8.02 1.97
C HIS A 170 -12.05 9.40 2.40
N GLU A 171 -11.58 10.47 1.77
CA GLU A 171 -12.04 11.83 2.01
C GLU A 171 -12.58 12.50 0.74
N GLY A 172 -13.13 13.68 0.89
CA GLY A 172 -13.60 14.54 -0.20
C GLY A 172 -15.07 14.40 -0.55
N LEU A 173 -15.75 13.30 -0.17
CA LEU A 173 -17.17 13.08 -0.42
C LEU A 173 -17.93 12.83 0.88
N VAL A 174 -19.05 13.52 1.05
CA VAL A 174 -20.01 13.32 2.14
C VAL A 174 -21.31 12.75 1.55
N TRP A 175 -21.50 11.43 1.68
CA TRP A 175 -22.65 10.71 1.15
C TRP A 175 -23.92 10.90 1.98
N SER A 176 -23.75 11.04 3.28
CA SER A 176 -24.81 11.27 4.24
C SER A 176 -24.31 12.16 5.37
N ASN A 177 -25.14 13.08 5.82
CA ASN A 177 -24.86 13.87 7.03
C ASN A 177 -24.96 13.04 8.32
N ARG A 178 -25.52 11.83 8.24
CA ARG A 178 -25.58 10.86 9.34
C ARG A 178 -24.35 9.94 9.42
N ASP A 179 -23.50 9.93 8.38
CA ASP A 179 -22.26 9.11 8.39
C ASP A 179 -21.22 9.77 9.28
N LYS A 180 -21.06 9.22 10.47
CA LYS A 180 -20.10 9.68 11.49
C LYS A 180 -18.76 8.93 11.45
N ARG A 181 -18.53 8.09 10.44
CA ARG A 181 -17.28 7.34 10.32
C ARG A 181 -16.09 8.29 10.17
N SER A 182 -15.16 8.16 11.10
CA SER A 182 -13.88 8.84 11.07
C SER A 182 -12.91 8.16 10.08
N LEU A 183 -11.73 8.75 9.87
CA LEU A 183 -10.66 8.12 9.09
C LEU A 183 -10.17 6.81 9.73
N LEU A 184 -10.27 6.70 11.06
CA LEU A 184 -9.94 5.47 11.79
C LEU A 184 -10.91 4.34 11.45
N ASP A 185 -12.23 4.62 11.42
CA ASP A 185 -13.24 3.64 11.01
C ASP A 185 -13.03 3.17 9.57
N LYS A 186 -12.60 4.08 8.70
CA LYS A 186 -12.32 3.77 7.30
C LYS A 186 -11.05 2.95 7.13
N MET A 187 -10.04 3.11 8.00
CA MET A 187 -8.86 2.26 8.04
C MET A 187 -9.23 0.85 8.55
N LEU A 188 -10.01 0.74 9.62
CA LEU A 188 -10.52 -0.56 10.08
C LEU A 188 -11.30 -1.28 8.97
N GLY A 189 -12.25 -0.57 8.31
CA GLY A 189 -12.95 -1.13 7.16
C GLY A 189 -12.05 -1.48 5.97
N LEU A 190 -10.92 -0.81 5.79
CA LEU A 190 -9.94 -1.18 4.76
C LEU A 190 -9.20 -2.48 5.14
N LEU A 191 -8.88 -2.67 6.41
CA LEU A 191 -8.31 -3.93 6.93
C LEU A 191 -9.31 -5.08 6.78
N ASP A 192 -10.60 -4.86 7.08
CA ASP A 192 -11.67 -5.85 6.92
C ASP A 192 -11.80 -6.33 5.46
N ILE A 193 -11.71 -5.42 4.49
CA ILE A 193 -11.78 -5.73 3.05
C ILE A 193 -10.66 -6.69 2.61
N LEU A 194 -9.52 -6.71 3.29
CA LEU A 194 -8.42 -7.62 2.95
C LEU A 194 -8.71 -9.08 3.30
N ALA A 195 -9.68 -9.33 4.19
CA ALA A 195 -10.09 -10.65 4.63
C ALA A 195 -8.92 -11.56 5.06
N ILE A 196 -7.98 -10.99 5.82
CA ILE A 196 -6.81 -11.71 6.35
C ILE A 196 -7.22 -12.40 7.64
N GLU A 197 -7.28 -13.73 7.62
CA GLU A 197 -7.68 -14.57 8.78
C GLU A 197 -6.55 -14.69 9.81
N ALA A 198 -5.30 -14.69 9.35
CA ALA A 198 -4.15 -14.81 10.24
C ALA A 198 -4.01 -13.55 11.11
N PRO A 199 -3.72 -13.71 12.43
CA PRO A 199 -3.55 -12.57 13.32
C PRO A 199 -2.34 -11.72 12.90
N PHE A 200 -2.42 -10.40 13.15
CA PHE A 200 -1.37 -9.47 12.73
C PHE A 200 -1.11 -8.35 13.76
N TYR A 201 0.07 -7.75 13.64
CA TYR A 201 0.38 -6.44 14.17
C TYR A 201 0.11 -5.40 13.08
N PHE A 202 -0.71 -4.41 13.38
CA PHE A 202 -0.88 -3.23 12.54
C PHE A 202 0.07 -2.14 13.01
N VAL A 203 1.03 -1.76 12.17
CA VAL A 203 2.04 -0.76 12.48
C VAL A 203 1.70 0.53 11.74
N ALA A 204 1.47 1.61 12.48
CA ALA A 204 1.02 2.87 11.91
C ALA A 204 1.59 4.08 12.66
N ASP A 205 1.39 5.29 12.13
CA ASP A 205 1.87 6.51 12.76
C ASP A 205 1.03 6.94 13.98
N ALA A 206 1.43 8.03 14.62
CA ALA A 206 0.77 8.55 15.83
C ALA A 206 -0.69 8.98 15.62
N TYR A 207 -1.13 9.19 14.38
CA TYR A 207 -2.53 9.48 14.06
C TYR A 207 -3.46 8.33 14.45
N TYR A 208 -2.99 7.10 14.32
CA TYR A 208 -3.73 5.87 14.64
C TYR A 208 -3.67 5.50 16.13
N ALA A 209 -2.95 6.26 16.97
CA ALA A 209 -2.95 6.10 18.42
C ALA A 209 -4.28 6.58 19.04
N ALA A 210 -5.35 5.84 18.84
CA ALA A 210 -6.70 6.17 19.29
C ALA A 210 -7.41 4.95 19.88
N GLY A 211 -8.26 5.16 20.88
CA GLY A 211 -8.99 4.08 21.53
C GLY A 211 -9.84 3.27 20.56
N LYS A 212 -10.50 3.94 19.62
CA LYS A 212 -11.29 3.29 18.55
C LYS A 212 -10.44 2.31 17.73
N MET A 213 -9.23 2.70 17.32
CA MET A 213 -8.34 1.85 16.55
C MET A 213 -7.89 0.63 17.36
N VAL A 214 -7.54 0.86 18.63
CA VAL A 214 -7.16 -0.22 19.56
C VAL A 214 -8.31 -1.21 19.76
N SER A 215 -9.52 -0.72 20.05
CA SER A 215 -10.67 -1.59 20.27
C SER A 215 -11.02 -2.39 19.02
N GLY A 216 -11.10 -1.74 17.84
CA GLY A 216 -11.45 -2.42 16.59
C GLY A 216 -10.42 -3.49 16.18
N LEU A 217 -9.12 -3.28 16.42
CA LEU A 217 -8.11 -4.30 16.17
C LEU A 217 -8.18 -5.46 17.17
N LEU A 218 -8.34 -5.17 18.46
CA LEU A 218 -8.40 -6.19 19.51
C LEU A 218 -9.66 -7.05 19.41
N GLU A 219 -10.80 -6.51 18.98
CA GLU A 219 -12.03 -7.27 18.72
C GLU A 219 -11.83 -8.36 17.67
N GLN A 220 -10.89 -8.15 16.74
CA GLN A 220 -10.51 -9.12 15.71
C GLN A 220 -9.25 -9.93 16.06
N GLY A 221 -8.77 -9.87 17.31
CA GLY A 221 -7.58 -10.58 17.74
C GLY A 221 -6.26 -9.98 17.24
N ASN A 222 -6.28 -8.77 16.72
CA ASN A 222 -5.11 -8.07 16.18
C ASN A 222 -4.56 -7.01 17.15
N HIS A 223 -3.31 -6.61 16.95
CA HIS A 223 -2.63 -5.64 17.80
C HIS A 223 -2.14 -4.42 17.04
N LEU A 224 -2.06 -3.29 17.75
CA LEU A 224 -1.52 -2.03 17.25
C LEU A 224 -0.11 -1.79 17.80
N VAL A 225 0.82 -1.43 16.89
CA VAL A 225 2.11 -0.85 17.23
C VAL A 225 2.16 0.56 16.63
N THR A 226 2.35 1.58 17.48
CA THR A 226 2.31 2.97 17.01
C THR A 226 3.16 3.87 17.90
N ARG A 227 3.43 5.09 17.45
CA ARG A 227 3.97 6.17 18.28
C ARG A 227 2.82 6.90 18.97
N ILE A 228 3.03 7.32 20.22
CA ILE A 228 2.05 8.12 20.92
C ILE A 228 2.48 9.60 21.00
N LYS A 229 1.51 10.51 21.12
CA LYS A 229 1.77 11.95 21.24
C LYS A 229 2.47 12.28 22.55
N SER A 230 3.33 13.28 22.56
CA SER A 230 4.13 13.68 23.73
C SER A 230 3.29 14.13 24.93
N ASN A 231 2.10 14.66 24.71
CA ASN A 231 1.19 15.10 25.77
C ASN A 231 0.33 13.97 26.38
N ALA A 232 0.51 12.72 25.94
CA ALA A 232 -0.29 11.61 26.39
C ALA A 232 0.02 11.22 27.84
N VAL A 233 -1.02 10.71 28.51
CA VAL A 233 -0.97 10.22 29.89
C VAL A 233 -1.51 8.80 29.97
N ALA A 234 -0.99 8.05 30.94
CA ALA A 234 -1.47 6.72 31.27
C ALA A 234 -1.54 6.55 32.80
N TYR A 235 -2.06 5.45 33.27
CA TYR A 235 -2.35 5.25 34.68
C TYR A 235 -1.82 3.88 35.12
N ALA A 236 -1.29 3.81 36.33
CA ALA A 236 -1.08 2.55 36.99
C ALA A 236 -2.46 1.88 37.27
N PRO A 237 -2.56 0.54 37.29
CA PRO A 237 -3.75 -0.10 37.86
C PRO A 237 -4.04 0.42 39.26
N ALA A 238 -5.32 0.59 39.60
CA ALA A 238 -5.66 0.98 40.96
C ALA A 238 -5.25 -0.13 41.94
N PRO A 239 -4.67 0.19 43.08
CA PRO A 239 -4.36 -0.81 44.09
C PRO A 239 -5.65 -1.52 44.54
N PRO A 240 -5.57 -2.81 44.89
CA PRO A 240 -6.71 -3.53 45.45
C PRO A 240 -7.17 -2.84 46.73
N LYS A 241 -8.47 -2.70 46.90
CA LYS A 241 -9.04 -2.12 48.12
C LYS A 241 -8.71 -3.02 49.32
N LYS A 242 -8.05 -2.47 50.28
CA LYS A 242 -7.86 -3.06 51.60
C LYS A 242 -9.02 -2.59 52.48
N GLY A 243 -9.83 -3.50 53.04
CA GLY A 243 -10.89 -3.22 53.98
C GLY A 243 -12.34 -3.34 53.47
N ARG A 244 -13.31 -2.77 54.20
CA ARG A 244 -14.76 -2.91 53.99
C ARG A 244 -15.22 -2.44 52.62
N LYS A 245 -16.10 -3.20 51.94
CA LYS A 245 -16.69 -2.81 50.64
C LYS A 245 -17.38 -1.47 50.74
N THR A 246 -16.91 -0.48 50.02
CA THR A 246 -17.55 0.84 49.89
C THR A 246 -18.58 0.82 48.74
N ARG A 247 -19.69 1.58 48.87
CA ARG A 247 -20.65 1.77 47.77
C ARG A 247 -19.98 2.36 46.52
N GLY A 248 -20.42 1.90 45.35
CA GLY A 248 -20.00 2.44 44.04
C GLY A 248 -19.03 1.53 43.28
N ARG A 249 -18.80 1.87 42.01
CA ARG A 249 -17.92 1.14 41.09
C ARG A 249 -16.46 1.20 41.60
N PRO A 250 -15.74 0.06 41.64
CA PRO A 250 -14.33 0.06 42.05
C PRO A 250 -13.49 0.97 41.13
N LYS A 251 -12.53 1.68 41.73
CA LYS A 251 -11.57 2.53 41.00
C LYS A 251 -10.67 1.63 40.13
N ILE A 252 -10.64 1.88 38.82
CA ILE A 252 -9.82 1.14 37.85
C ILE A 252 -8.45 1.80 37.69
N TYR A 253 -8.41 3.12 37.63
CA TYR A 253 -7.21 3.93 37.36
C TYR A 253 -6.56 4.42 38.68
N GLY A 254 -5.29 4.07 38.87
CA GLY A 254 -4.47 4.50 39.99
C GLY A 254 -3.71 5.79 39.68
N LYS A 255 -2.40 5.82 40.00
CA LYS A 255 -1.51 7.00 39.83
C LYS A 255 -1.42 7.39 38.36
N LYS A 256 -1.68 8.67 38.06
CA LYS A 256 -1.52 9.26 36.71
C LYS A 256 -0.03 9.46 36.41
N THR A 257 0.40 9.05 35.22
CA THR A 257 1.77 9.21 34.71
C THR A 257 1.73 9.97 33.40
N LYS A 258 2.44 11.10 33.31
CA LYS A 258 2.72 11.76 32.04
C LYS A 258 3.76 10.93 31.29
N LEU A 259 3.46 10.45 30.08
CA LEU A 259 4.34 9.48 29.41
C LEU A 259 5.74 10.03 29.11
N THR A 260 5.88 11.35 28.89
CA THR A 260 7.20 11.98 28.73
C THR A 260 8.10 11.82 29.95
N SER A 261 7.55 11.61 31.16
CA SER A 261 8.39 11.34 32.37
C SER A 261 9.16 10.02 32.27
N LEU A 262 8.75 9.12 31.37
CA LEU A 262 9.50 7.88 31.08
C LEU A 262 10.85 8.14 30.38
N LEU A 263 11.04 9.32 29.81
CA LEU A 263 12.28 9.75 29.15
C LEU A 263 13.23 10.43 30.15
N ALA A 264 12.79 10.72 31.37
CA ALA A 264 13.64 11.27 32.43
C ALA A 264 14.59 10.19 32.99
N ASP A 265 15.65 10.62 33.65
CA ASP A 265 16.66 9.75 34.28
C ASP A 265 17.24 8.73 33.26
N ILE A 266 17.95 9.26 32.29
CA ILE A 266 18.54 8.50 31.16
C ILE A 266 19.50 7.40 31.66
N LYS A 267 20.14 7.60 32.82
CA LYS A 267 21.12 6.66 33.37
C LYS A 267 20.49 5.30 33.75
N SER A 268 19.22 5.30 34.18
CA SER A 268 18.50 4.07 34.56
C SER A 268 17.79 3.38 33.40
N MET A 269 17.96 3.86 32.15
CA MET A 269 17.38 3.22 30.97
C MET A 269 18.23 2.03 30.52
N GLN A 270 17.56 0.99 30.05
CA GLN A 270 18.19 -0.16 29.40
C GLN A 270 18.82 0.26 28.07
N GLN A 271 19.90 -0.43 27.69
CA GLN A 271 20.62 -0.18 26.43
C GLN A 271 20.50 -1.39 25.50
N VAL A 272 20.45 -1.12 24.21
CA VAL A 272 20.44 -2.16 23.18
C VAL A 272 21.08 -1.63 21.90
N PRO A 273 21.83 -2.46 21.12
CA PRO A 273 22.22 -2.10 19.78
C PRO A 273 20.99 -1.76 18.94
N SER A 274 21.09 -0.76 18.05
CA SER A 274 19.94 -0.32 17.24
C SER A 274 19.36 -1.46 16.40
N PRO A 275 18.10 -1.86 16.62
CA PRO A 275 17.46 -2.89 15.79
C PRO A 275 16.83 -2.31 14.51
N VAL A 276 17.05 -1.03 14.22
CA VAL A 276 16.38 -0.29 13.12
C VAL A 276 17.38 0.22 12.09
N TYR A 277 16.92 0.42 10.89
CA TYR A 277 17.62 1.06 9.76
C TYR A 277 18.94 0.42 9.31
N GLY A 278 19.31 -0.76 9.82
CA GLY A 278 20.59 -1.40 9.51
C GLY A 278 21.79 -0.64 10.09
N GLU A 279 21.59 0.12 11.17
CA GLU A 279 22.62 0.94 11.81
C GLU A 279 23.65 0.03 12.50
N CYS A 280 24.93 0.27 12.23
CA CYS A 280 26.04 -0.35 12.94
C CYS A 280 26.57 0.62 14.01
N ASN A 281 26.97 0.09 15.18
CA ASN A 281 27.60 0.85 16.26
C ASN A 281 26.71 1.98 16.87
N VAL A 282 25.39 1.85 16.75
CA VAL A 282 24.41 2.75 17.36
C VAL A 282 23.73 2.04 18.52
N THR A 283 23.80 2.63 19.71
CA THR A 283 23.13 2.12 20.93
C THR A 283 21.92 2.99 21.25
N LEU A 284 20.76 2.35 21.38
CA LEU A 284 19.52 2.97 21.84
C LEU A 284 19.41 2.83 23.36
N ARG A 285 18.77 3.81 23.99
CA ARG A 285 18.32 3.69 25.36
C ARG A 285 16.81 3.58 25.40
N TYR A 286 16.26 2.69 26.23
CA TYR A 286 14.82 2.50 26.31
C TYR A 286 14.35 2.15 27.72
N ARG A 287 13.08 2.43 27.98
CA ARG A 287 12.38 2.08 29.22
C ARG A 287 10.99 1.56 28.89
N VAL A 288 10.60 0.47 29.54
CA VAL A 288 9.29 -0.16 29.36
C VAL A 288 8.40 0.09 30.57
N ARG A 289 7.13 0.37 30.33
CA ARG A 289 6.07 0.39 31.34
C ARG A 289 4.76 -0.10 30.76
N ASP A 290 4.13 -1.02 31.45
CA ASP A 290 2.77 -1.47 31.16
C ASP A 290 1.80 -0.66 32.02
N LEU A 291 0.96 0.16 31.37
CA LEU A 291 0.07 1.11 32.03
C LEU A 291 -1.33 1.06 31.41
N LEU A 292 -2.35 1.36 32.19
CA LEU A 292 -3.71 1.52 31.73
C LEU A 292 -3.82 2.79 30.86
N TRP A 293 -4.18 2.62 29.61
CA TRP A 293 -4.43 3.72 28.71
C TRP A 293 -5.93 4.01 28.61
N ARG A 294 -6.34 5.14 29.17
CA ARG A 294 -7.76 5.49 29.34
C ARG A 294 -8.57 5.47 28.04
N PRO A 295 -8.07 5.97 26.87
CA PRO A 295 -8.82 5.94 25.62
C PRO A 295 -9.21 4.53 25.15
N ALA A 296 -8.44 3.51 25.50
CA ALA A 296 -8.73 2.11 25.18
C ALA A 296 -9.32 1.32 26.38
N GLY A 297 -9.24 1.89 27.59
CA GLY A 297 -9.68 1.22 28.82
C GLY A 297 -8.89 -0.03 29.19
N ARG A 298 -7.70 -0.23 28.64
CA ARG A 298 -6.90 -1.47 28.73
C ARG A 298 -5.44 -1.19 29.10
N LEU A 299 -4.79 -2.22 29.61
CA LEU A 299 -3.34 -2.24 29.80
C LEU A 299 -2.66 -2.29 28.43
N VAL A 300 -1.69 -1.44 28.21
CA VAL A 300 -0.88 -1.39 27.00
C VAL A 300 0.58 -1.17 27.38
N ARG A 301 1.49 -1.65 26.55
CA ARG A 301 2.93 -1.47 26.73
C ARG A 301 3.39 -0.16 26.11
N PHE A 302 4.06 0.66 26.92
CA PHE A 302 4.76 1.86 26.47
C PHE A 302 6.25 1.62 26.49
N VAL A 303 6.93 2.00 25.42
CA VAL A 303 8.37 1.93 25.27
C VAL A 303 8.87 3.34 24.98
N ALA A 304 9.48 3.98 25.98
CA ALA A 304 10.18 5.25 25.80
C ALA A 304 11.56 4.94 25.20
N VAL A 305 11.90 5.54 24.08
CA VAL A 305 13.13 5.28 23.33
C VAL A 305 13.87 6.59 23.11
N ILE A 306 15.18 6.56 23.32
CA ILE A 306 16.10 7.66 22.99
C ILE A 306 17.11 7.14 21.98
N HIS A 307 17.09 7.74 20.80
CA HIS A 307 18.07 7.50 19.74
C HIS A 307 19.10 8.62 19.75
N PRO A 308 20.40 8.36 19.67
CA PRO A 308 21.44 9.38 19.82
C PRO A 308 21.35 10.51 18.78
N THR A 309 20.93 10.21 17.56
CA THR A 309 20.85 11.19 16.46
C THR A 309 19.44 11.54 16.01
N ARG A 310 18.41 10.69 16.32
CA ARG A 310 17.02 10.88 15.86
C ARG A 310 16.08 11.39 16.95
N GLY A 311 16.63 11.66 18.16
CA GLY A 311 15.86 12.16 19.29
C GLY A 311 15.05 11.09 20.02
N ALA A 312 14.08 11.54 20.80
CA ALA A 312 13.29 10.69 21.69
C ALA A 312 11.86 10.49 21.18
N CYS A 313 11.31 9.31 21.41
CA CYS A 313 9.91 9.02 21.14
C CYS A 313 9.33 8.03 22.15
N ILE A 314 8.01 7.92 22.19
CA ILE A 314 7.32 6.94 23.01
C ILE A 314 6.47 6.09 22.06
N LEU A 315 6.74 4.78 22.06
CA LEU A 315 5.99 3.80 21.31
C LEU A 315 4.93 3.16 22.21
N MET A 316 3.85 2.72 21.60
CA MET A 316 2.76 2.00 22.27
C MET A 316 2.49 0.70 21.50
N CYS A 317 2.35 -0.39 22.25
CA CYS A 317 1.91 -1.68 21.74
C CYS A 317 0.75 -2.21 22.59
N THR A 318 -0.30 -2.70 21.94
CA THR A 318 -1.44 -3.31 22.65
C THR A 318 -1.17 -4.75 23.08
N ASP A 319 -0.11 -5.37 22.56
CA ASP A 319 0.38 -6.67 23.03
C ASP A 319 1.45 -6.44 24.08
N THR A 320 1.12 -6.75 25.33
CA THR A 320 2.04 -6.64 26.46
C THR A 320 3.04 -7.80 26.55
N SER A 321 2.89 -8.84 25.73
CA SER A 321 3.86 -9.95 25.63
C SER A 321 5.01 -9.63 24.68
N LEU A 322 4.80 -8.70 23.71
CA LEU A 322 5.82 -8.36 22.73
C LEU A 322 7.01 -7.63 23.37
N SER A 323 8.24 -8.05 23.04
CA SER A 323 9.44 -7.44 23.60
C SER A 323 9.58 -5.96 23.19
N ALA A 324 10.24 -5.16 24.04
CA ALA A 324 10.50 -3.74 23.73
C ALA A 324 11.33 -3.58 22.46
N VAL A 325 12.31 -4.46 22.24
CA VAL A 325 13.20 -4.44 21.09
C VAL A 325 12.41 -4.74 19.80
N ASP A 326 11.47 -5.70 19.85
CA ASP A 326 10.61 -5.99 18.72
C ASP A 326 9.65 -4.84 18.42
N ILE A 327 9.10 -4.18 19.46
CA ILE A 327 8.26 -2.97 19.27
C ILE A 327 9.05 -1.87 18.57
N ILE A 328 10.30 -1.62 18.97
CA ILE A 328 11.19 -0.64 18.35
C ILE A 328 11.47 -1.03 16.90
N ARG A 329 11.82 -2.30 16.65
CA ARG A 329 12.09 -2.83 15.32
C ARG A 329 10.87 -2.69 14.40
N LEU A 330 9.70 -3.13 14.85
CA LEU A 330 8.45 -3.05 14.08
C LEU A 330 8.09 -1.61 13.73
N TYR A 331 8.16 -0.70 14.71
CA TYR A 331 7.88 0.71 14.43
C TYR A 331 8.90 1.31 13.46
N GLY A 332 10.18 0.93 13.56
CA GLY A 332 11.21 1.32 12.61
C GLY A 332 10.93 0.87 11.17
N LEU A 333 10.22 -0.25 11.00
CA LEU A 333 9.84 -0.76 9.66
C LEU A 333 8.64 -0.01 9.05
N ARG A 334 7.90 0.80 9.81
CA ARG A 334 6.75 1.56 9.32
C ARG A 334 7.06 2.36 8.05
N PHE A 335 8.23 2.98 7.97
CA PHE A 335 8.60 3.82 6.83
C PHE A 335 8.68 3.04 5.49
N LYS A 336 8.68 1.70 5.50
CA LYS A 336 8.68 0.89 4.28
C LYS A 336 7.43 1.12 3.42
N ILE A 337 6.30 1.52 4.02
CA ILE A 337 5.11 1.91 3.26
C ILE A 337 5.34 3.21 2.48
N GLU A 338 6.11 4.15 3.01
CA GLU A 338 6.46 5.41 2.32
C GLU A 338 7.33 5.15 1.09
N HIS A 339 8.26 4.17 1.18
CA HIS A 339 9.00 3.68 0.01
C HIS A 339 8.08 3.05 -1.03
N SER A 340 7.10 2.23 -0.60
CA SER A 340 6.09 1.66 -1.49
C SER A 340 5.29 2.76 -2.19
N PHE A 341 4.90 3.84 -1.49
CA PHE A 341 4.22 4.99 -2.10
C PHE A 341 5.07 5.71 -3.14
N LYS A 342 6.37 5.85 -2.89
CA LYS A 342 7.31 6.45 -3.85
C LYS A 342 7.37 5.63 -5.13
N GLN A 343 7.44 4.31 -5.04
CA GLN A 343 7.42 3.42 -6.20
C GLN A 343 6.06 3.42 -6.89
N ALA A 344 4.95 3.34 -6.14
CA ALA A 344 3.61 3.46 -6.69
C ALA A 344 3.41 4.74 -7.52
N THR A 345 4.01 5.85 -7.09
CA THR A 345 3.88 7.15 -7.76
C THR A 345 4.84 7.29 -8.94
N ARG A 346 6.12 6.97 -8.74
CA ARG A 346 7.21 7.28 -9.69
C ARG A 346 7.46 6.19 -10.70
N GLN A 347 7.22 4.93 -10.35
CA GLN A 347 7.47 3.78 -11.21
C GLN A 347 6.21 3.27 -11.90
N ILE A 348 5.14 3.09 -11.13
CA ILE A 348 3.89 2.51 -11.63
C ILE A 348 2.91 3.59 -12.12
N GLY A 349 2.90 4.76 -11.49
CA GLY A 349 1.89 5.79 -11.74
C GLY A 349 0.51 5.36 -11.27
N SER A 350 0.41 4.63 -10.14
CA SER A 350 -0.85 4.12 -9.59
C SER A 350 -1.89 5.22 -9.32
N PHE A 351 -1.43 6.45 -9.17
CA PHE A 351 -2.29 7.60 -8.91
C PHE A 351 -2.41 8.54 -10.12
N ALA A 352 -1.93 8.14 -11.30
CA ALA A 352 -1.92 8.98 -12.51
C ALA A 352 -3.19 8.89 -13.36
N TYR A 353 -4.32 8.52 -12.78
CA TYR A 353 -5.62 8.51 -13.47
C TYR A 353 -6.18 9.93 -13.62
N HIS A 354 -6.94 10.16 -14.73
CA HIS A 354 -7.60 11.41 -15.09
C HIS A 354 -9.01 11.14 -15.60
N PHE A 355 -9.89 10.59 -14.72
CA PHE A 355 -11.28 10.29 -15.09
C PHE A 355 -12.19 11.44 -14.69
N TRP A 356 -12.51 12.31 -15.61
CA TRP A 356 -13.39 13.46 -15.37
C TRP A 356 -14.88 13.09 -15.45
N MET A 357 -15.67 13.83 -14.75
CA MET A 357 -17.14 13.72 -14.78
C MET A 357 -17.71 14.93 -15.51
N LYS A 358 -18.22 14.74 -16.76
CA LYS A 358 -18.68 15.81 -17.64
C LYS A 358 -19.67 16.76 -16.95
N ASP A 359 -20.66 16.21 -16.26
CA ASP A 359 -21.79 16.94 -15.63
C ASP A 359 -21.45 17.55 -14.27
N MET A 360 -20.19 17.42 -13.82
CA MET A 360 -19.77 18.00 -12.56
C MET A 360 -19.49 19.50 -12.72
N ILE A 361 -20.01 20.31 -11.80
CA ILE A 361 -19.61 21.71 -11.68
C ILE A 361 -18.11 21.78 -11.36
N PRO A 362 -17.32 22.56 -12.11
CA PRO A 362 -15.89 22.68 -11.85
C PRO A 362 -15.61 23.11 -10.42
N LEU A 363 -14.70 22.39 -9.75
CA LEU A 363 -14.20 22.75 -8.43
C LEU A 363 -13.40 24.05 -8.50
N ARG A 364 -13.61 24.93 -7.55
CA ARG A 364 -12.76 26.11 -7.33
C ARG A 364 -11.53 25.71 -6.53
N TYR A 365 -10.47 26.47 -6.64
CA TYR A 365 -9.33 26.35 -5.75
C TYR A 365 -9.80 26.53 -4.29
N ARG A 366 -9.27 25.71 -3.38
CA ARG A 366 -9.66 25.64 -1.96
C ARG A 366 -11.01 24.98 -1.64
N ASN A 367 -11.69 24.34 -2.60
CA ASN A 367 -12.89 23.57 -2.27
C ASN A 367 -12.59 22.49 -1.21
N GLY A 368 -13.48 22.42 -0.22
CA GLY A 368 -13.52 21.36 0.79
C GLY A 368 -14.26 20.10 0.32
N ASN A 369 -14.99 19.46 1.23
CA ASN A 369 -15.77 18.26 0.94
C ASN A 369 -16.95 18.56 0.01
N GLN A 370 -17.29 17.59 -0.84
CA GLN A 370 -18.44 17.62 -1.75
C GLN A 370 -19.63 16.89 -1.08
N TYR A 371 -20.73 17.59 -0.83
CA TYR A 371 -21.89 17.10 -0.09
C TYR A 371 -22.88 16.43 -1.04
N LEU A 372 -22.79 15.10 -1.19
CA LEU A 372 -23.59 14.32 -2.13
C LEU A 372 -25.04 14.09 -1.67
N HIS A 373 -25.31 14.10 -0.36
CA HIS A 373 -26.67 13.99 0.16
C HIS A 373 -27.59 15.11 -0.30
N ARG A 374 -27.04 16.24 -0.80
CA ARG A 374 -27.79 17.38 -1.37
C ARG A 374 -27.98 17.27 -2.89
N LYS A 375 -27.53 16.16 -3.51
CA LYS A 375 -27.58 15.95 -4.97
C LYS A 375 -28.57 14.87 -5.34
N SER A 376 -29.07 14.92 -6.60
CA SER A 376 -29.99 13.91 -7.14
C SER A 376 -29.42 12.49 -7.09
N VAL A 377 -30.31 11.51 -7.14
CA VAL A 377 -29.93 10.07 -7.16
C VAL A 377 -29.01 9.77 -8.36
N ASP A 378 -29.35 10.31 -9.54
CA ASP A 378 -28.56 10.12 -10.75
C ASP A 378 -27.17 10.71 -10.63
N TYR A 379 -27.03 11.92 -10.09
CA TYR A 379 -25.72 12.52 -9.86
C TYR A 379 -24.90 11.67 -8.91
N ARG A 380 -25.47 11.20 -7.80
CA ARG A 380 -24.81 10.32 -6.83
C ARG A 380 -24.37 9.00 -7.48
N SER A 381 -25.21 8.42 -8.34
CA SER A 381 -24.90 7.20 -9.08
C SER A 381 -23.69 7.39 -10.01
N ARG A 382 -23.66 8.51 -10.76
CA ARG A 382 -22.51 8.87 -11.62
C ARG A 382 -21.22 9.07 -10.81
N VAL A 383 -21.29 9.75 -9.66
CA VAL A 383 -20.13 9.90 -8.76
C VAL A 383 -19.66 8.53 -8.25
N LYS A 384 -20.59 7.66 -7.82
CA LYS A 384 -20.27 6.30 -7.36
C LYS A 384 -19.55 5.48 -8.44
N ARG A 385 -20.03 5.57 -9.71
CA ARG A 385 -19.39 4.94 -10.86
C ARG A 385 -17.97 5.50 -11.09
N LYS A 386 -17.79 6.81 -10.94
CA LYS A 386 -16.49 7.47 -11.09
C LYS A 386 -15.51 7.06 -9.99
N MET A 387 -15.95 7.01 -8.74
CA MET A 387 -15.13 6.53 -7.62
C MET A 387 -14.69 5.08 -7.79
N ARG A 388 -15.58 4.23 -8.33
CA ARG A 388 -15.21 2.86 -8.69
C ARG A 388 -14.07 2.85 -9.70
N ALA A 389 -14.11 3.68 -10.75
CA ALA A 389 -13.05 3.76 -11.74
C ALA A 389 -11.71 4.18 -11.13
N TYR A 390 -11.70 5.15 -10.23
CA TYR A 390 -10.48 5.52 -9.50
C TYR A 390 -9.91 4.35 -8.70
N HIS A 391 -10.75 3.71 -7.90
CA HIS A 391 -10.31 2.58 -7.08
C HIS A 391 -9.88 1.37 -7.90
N THR A 392 -10.52 1.09 -9.05
CA THR A 392 -10.10 0.01 -9.94
C THR A 392 -8.73 0.30 -10.57
N PHE A 393 -8.49 1.55 -11.00
CA PHE A 393 -7.18 1.95 -11.52
C PHE A 393 -6.09 1.87 -10.44
N ILE A 394 -6.37 2.37 -9.25
CA ILE A 394 -5.45 2.30 -8.10
C ILE A 394 -5.13 0.85 -7.77
N GLN A 395 -6.15 -0.03 -7.69
CA GLN A 395 -5.95 -1.44 -7.35
C GLN A 395 -5.18 -2.18 -8.46
N ALA A 396 -5.38 -1.83 -9.74
CA ALA A 396 -4.55 -2.35 -10.83
C ALA A 396 -3.07 -1.94 -10.66
N GLY A 397 -2.81 -0.69 -10.23
CA GLY A 397 -1.46 -0.23 -9.90
C GLY A 397 -0.86 -0.94 -8.68
N VAL A 398 -1.66 -1.21 -7.65
CA VAL A 398 -1.27 -2.01 -6.47
C VAL A 398 -0.83 -3.42 -6.89
N VAL A 399 -1.63 -4.09 -7.74
CA VAL A 399 -1.31 -5.42 -8.26
C VAL A 399 -0.06 -5.36 -9.14
N ALA A 400 0.05 -4.38 -10.04
CA ALA A 400 1.24 -4.20 -10.89
C ALA A 400 2.51 -4.07 -10.07
N GLN A 401 2.51 -3.22 -9.04
CA GLN A 401 3.65 -3.04 -8.15
C GLN A 401 4.00 -4.33 -7.41
N GLY A 402 3.00 -5.00 -6.83
CA GLY A 402 3.23 -6.23 -6.09
C GLY A 402 3.75 -7.36 -6.98
N LEU A 403 3.32 -7.44 -8.25
CA LEU A 403 3.86 -8.43 -9.21
C LEU A 403 5.33 -8.14 -9.57
N LEU A 404 5.74 -6.85 -9.68
CA LEU A 404 7.15 -6.52 -9.84
C LEU A 404 7.98 -6.97 -8.63
N GLN A 405 7.47 -6.71 -7.42
CA GLN A 405 8.11 -7.14 -6.18
C GLN A 405 8.16 -8.67 -6.07
N TYR A 406 7.10 -9.36 -6.50
CA TYR A 406 7.05 -10.81 -6.53
C TYR A 406 8.14 -11.39 -7.41
N LEU A 407 8.25 -10.94 -8.67
CA LEU A 407 9.29 -11.39 -9.60
C LEU A 407 10.72 -11.07 -9.09
N ALA A 408 10.91 -9.92 -8.45
CA ALA A 408 12.19 -9.56 -7.83
C ALA A 408 12.64 -10.57 -6.78
N VAL A 409 11.70 -11.22 -6.10
CA VAL A 409 11.97 -12.15 -4.99
C VAL A 409 12.08 -13.61 -5.48
N VAL A 410 11.15 -14.05 -6.34
CA VAL A 410 11.06 -15.47 -6.73
C VAL A 410 11.88 -15.81 -7.96
N ALA A 411 12.14 -14.84 -8.83
CA ALA A 411 12.87 -15.04 -10.10
C ALA A 411 14.00 -14.01 -10.31
N PRO A 412 14.83 -13.70 -9.29
CA PRO A 412 15.84 -12.64 -9.41
C PRO A 412 16.84 -12.91 -10.53
N LYS A 413 17.25 -14.17 -10.74
CA LYS A 413 18.17 -14.56 -11.82
C LYS A 413 17.56 -14.28 -13.18
N LEU A 414 16.33 -14.75 -13.44
CA LEU A 414 15.63 -14.51 -14.71
C LEU A 414 15.48 -13.01 -15.00
N VAL A 415 15.21 -12.21 -13.96
CA VAL A 415 15.12 -10.75 -14.10
C VAL A 415 16.47 -10.15 -14.51
N TRP A 416 17.57 -10.56 -13.86
CA TRP A 416 18.90 -10.02 -14.18
C TRP A 416 19.37 -10.46 -15.56
N ASP A 417 19.11 -11.69 -15.96
CA ASP A 417 19.45 -12.22 -17.29
C ASP A 417 18.65 -11.49 -18.40
N SER A 418 17.39 -11.16 -18.12
CA SER A 418 16.50 -10.42 -19.04
C SER A 418 16.73 -8.91 -19.05
N TYR A 419 17.42 -8.35 -18.06
CA TYR A 419 17.63 -6.90 -17.94
C TYR A 419 18.62 -6.35 -18.95
N GLY A 420 19.72 -7.05 -19.22
CA GLY A 420 20.66 -6.79 -20.33
C GLY A 420 21.26 -5.38 -20.46
N SER A 421 21.22 -4.53 -19.41
CA SER A 421 21.69 -3.14 -19.51
C SER A 421 23.08 -2.97 -18.92
N TRP A 422 23.99 -2.38 -19.69
CA TRP A 422 25.35 -2.02 -19.25
C TRP A 422 25.37 -0.80 -18.31
N LEU A 423 24.30 0.00 -18.26
CA LEU A 423 24.20 1.22 -17.44
C LEU A 423 24.06 0.94 -15.95
N ARG A 424 23.88 -0.30 -15.55
CA ARG A 424 23.71 -0.67 -14.14
C ARG A 424 24.44 -1.95 -13.82
N THR A 425 25.14 -1.96 -12.71
CA THR A 425 25.83 -3.16 -12.21
C THR A 425 24.81 -4.27 -11.95
N ILE A 426 24.98 -5.40 -12.60
CA ILE A 426 24.22 -6.63 -12.37
C ILE A 426 24.73 -7.27 -11.07
N ARG A 427 23.82 -7.59 -10.16
CA ARG A 427 24.12 -8.18 -8.84
C ARG A 427 23.24 -9.41 -8.61
N PRO A 428 23.56 -10.58 -9.15
CA PRO A 428 22.70 -11.77 -9.11
C PRO A 428 22.26 -12.21 -7.69
N GLY A 429 23.08 -11.96 -6.68
CA GLY A 429 22.80 -12.28 -5.28
C GLY A 429 21.90 -11.28 -4.53
N ILE A 430 21.46 -10.22 -5.20
CA ILE A 430 20.59 -9.18 -4.60
C ILE A 430 19.28 -9.11 -5.38
N PRO A 431 18.12 -9.09 -4.71
CA PRO A 431 16.84 -8.91 -5.40
C PRO A 431 16.85 -7.62 -6.24
N PRO A 432 16.48 -7.69 -7.54
CA PRO A 432 16.43 -6.53 -8.40
C PRO A 432 15.37 -5.53 -7.91
N SER A 433 15.54 -4.23 -8.20
CA SER A 433 14.53 -3.24 -7.89
C SER A 433 13.32 -3.37 -8.83
N GLU A 434 12.17 -2.86 -8.41
CA GLU A 434 10.95 -2.80 -9.22
C GLU A 434 11.20 -2.19 -10.62
N LEU A 435 12.09 -1.18 -10.70
CA LEU A 435 12.49 -0.57 -11.99
C LEU A 435 13.21 -1.59 -12.89
N VAL A 436 14.13 -2.36 -12.35
CA VAL A 436 14.88 -3.38 -13.11
C VAL A 436 13.92 -4.45 -13.61
N VAL A 437 13.01 -4.93 -12.76
CA VAL A 437 11.99 -5.91 -13.17
C VAL A 437 11.08 -5.36 -14.28
N ALA A 438 10.65 -4.10 -14.15
CA ALA A 438 9.81 -3.46 -15.19
C ALA A 438 10.54 -3.33 -16.53
N ILE A 439 11.85 -3.04 -16.52
CA ILE A 439 12.67 -2.99 -17.73
C ILE A 439 12.81 -4.39 -18.34
N ALA A 440 13.13 -5.40 -17.54
CA ALA A 440 13.24 -6.78 -18.00
C ALA A 440 11.95 -7.27 -18.66
N LEU A 441 10.80 -7.04 -18.01
CA LEU A 441 9.48 -7.36 -18.58
C LEU A 441 9.18 -6.58 -19.86
N ARG A 442 9.58 -5.32 -19.97
CA ARG A 442 9.40 -4.52 -21.17
C ARG A 442 10.21 -5.06 -22.34
N GLN A 443 11.47 -5.40 -22.11
CA GLN A 443 12.38 -5.93 -23.13
C GLN A 443 11.93 -7.30 -23.66
N THR A 444 11.38 -8.15 -22.79
CA THR A 444 10.94 -9.50 -23.13
C THR A 444 9.49 -9.59 -23.62
N LEU A 445 8.71 -8.49 -23.53
CA LEU A 445 7.30 -8.48 -23.96
C LEU A 445 7.10 -8.83 -25.46
N PRO A 446 7.89 -8.29 -26.40
CA PRO A 446 7.70 -8.60 -27.82
C PRO A 446 7.87 -10.10 -28.11
N ASP A 447 8.91 -10.72 -27.56
CA ASP A 447 9.18 -12.15 -27.77
C ASP A 447 8.09 -13.02 -27.14
N PHE A 448 7.63 -12.67 -25.93
CA PHE A 448 6.51 -13.34 -25.27
C PHE A 448 5.22 -13.28 -26.11
N LEU A 449 4.89 -12.11 -26.67
CA LEU A 449 3.70 -11.94 -27.48
C LEU A 449 3.78 -12.74 -28.79
N LEU A 450 4.95 -12.89 -29.38
CA LEU A 450 5.17 -13.68 -30.61
C LEU A 450 5.12 -15.19 -30.32
N ALA A 451 5.87 -15.67 -29.34
CA ALA A 451 6.02 -17.09 -29.04
C ALA A 451 4.71 -17.77 -28.62
N PHE A 452 3.88 -17.07 -27.85
CA PHE A 452 2.65 -17.62 -27.29
C PHE A 452 1.36 -17.09 -27.93
N SER A 453 1.43 -16.46 -29.09
CA SER A 453 0.28 -15.84 -29.75
C SER A 453 -0.91 -16.76 -29.97
N LYS A 454 -0.68 -18.08 -30.11
CA LYS A 454 -1.71 -19.09 -30.29
C LYS A 454 -2.10 -19.87 -29.05
N SER A 455 -1.19 -19.99 -28.04
CA SER A 455 -1.37 -20.88 -26.90
C SER A 455 -1.78 -20.15 -25.61
N ASN A 456 -1.39 -18.91 -25.43
CA ASN A 456 -1.69 -18.14 -24.22
C ASN A 456 -2.81 -17.14 -24.46
N SER A 457 -3.83 -17.15 -23.60
CA SER A 457 -5.00 -16.28 -23.75
C SER A 457 -4.67 -14.78 -23.62
N LEU A 458 -3.66 -14.40 -22.84
CA LEU A 458 -3.21 -13.01 -22.72
C LEU A 458 -2.54 -12.53 -24.01
N THR A 459 -1.58 -13.31 -24.51
CA THR A 459 -0.86 -12.96 -25.74
C THR A 459 -1.82 -12.84 -26.91
N LYS A 460 -2.72 -13.81 -27.11
CA LYS A 460 -3.79 -13.75 -28.11
C LYS A 460 -4.65 -12.49 -27.94
N PHE A 461 -5.08 -12.20 -26.69
CA PHE A 461 -5.93 -11.05 -26.42
C PHE A 461 -5.24 -9.71 -26.74
N ILE A 462 -3.96 -9.56 -26.42
CA ILE A 462 -3.18 -8.35 -26.72
C ILE A 462 -2.87 -8.26 -28.21
N THR A 463 -2.32 -9.33 -28.84
CA THR A 463 -1.88 -9.36 -30.22
C THR A 463 -3.02 -9.05 -31.21
N GLU A 464 -4.22 -9.63 -31.00
CA GLU A 464 -5.41 -9.32 -31.81
C GLU A 464 -5.83 -7.83 -31.71
N ARG A 465 -5.31 -7.08 -30.73
CA ARG A 465 -5.68 -5.70 -30.44
C ARG A 465 -4.58 -4.69 -30.72
N GLN A 466 -3.39 -5.16 -31.08
CA GLN A 466 -2.28 -4.30 -31.46
C GLN A 466 -2.55 -3.56 -32.77
N ASP A 467 -1.90 -2.42 -32.94
CA ASP A 467 -1.91 -1.60 -34.13
C ASP A 467 -0.80 -2.04 -35.09
N THR A 468 -1.11 -3.02 -35.95
CA THR A 468 -0.14 -3.59 -36.90
C THR A 468 0.21 -2.63 -38.05
N GLN A 469 -0.62 -1.62 -38.32
CA GLN A 469 -0.35 -0.64 -39.38
C GLN A 469 0.77 0.29 -39.00
N ASN A 470 0.77 0.80 -37.78
CA ASN A 470 1.84 1.67 -37.27
C ASN A 470 3.17 0.94 -37.01
N MET A 471 3.14 -0.37 -36.74
CA MET A 471 4.38 -1.18 -36.62
C MET A 471 5.16 -1.27 -37.94
N ARG A 472 4.51 -1.25 -39.11
CA ARG A 472 5.17 -1.28 -40.43
C ARG A 472 5.93 0.02 -40.71
N ILE A 473 5.41 1.16 -40.25
CA ILE A 473 6.04 2.49 -40.43
C ILE A 473 7.36 2.57 -39.66
N PHE A 474 7.42 2.04 -38.42
CA PHE A 474 8.66 2.03 -37.62
C PHE A 474 9.73 1.07 -38.15
N ARG A 475 9.34 -0.04 -38.84
CA ARG A 475 10.30 -0.97 -39.45
C ARG A 475 10.87 -0.49 -40.80
N LEU A 476 10.25 0.51 -41.41
CA LEU A 476 10.75 1.12 -42.67
C LEU A 476 11.58 2.38 -42.39
N ALA A 477 11.61 2.87 -41.15
CA ALA A 477 12.37 4.06 -40.75
C ALA A 477 13.60 3.71 -39.87
N SER A 478 13.86 2.45 -39.59
CA SER A 478 15.08 1.88 -38.96
C SER A 478 15.88 1.07 -39.98
#